data_a37b91436a06a3dbf6daa0de852b7333
#
_entry.id   a37b91436a06a3dbf6daa0de852b7333
#
_cell.length_a   1.000
_cell.length_b   1.000
_cell.length_c   1.000
_cell.angle_alpha   90.00
_cell.angle_beta   90.00
_cell.angle_gamma   90.00
#
_symmetry.space_group_name_H-M   'P 1'
#
loop_
_entity.id
_entity.type
_entity.pdbx_description
1 polymer ?
#
loop_
_entity_poly.entity_id
_entity_poly.type
_entity_poly.pdbx_seq_one_letter_code
_entity_poly.pdbx_strand_id
1 'polypeptide(L)'
;MNKYESIRADMTTALKNGDKLRRLTLADIIATIDKTATAGKTRVDITDTFVDEVLVKYKKTVQEMIDTCPDKADYAKLKEEYRTKLDIVMEYTPKIIDDVGEIEKMITLCGITNGISVVTQHKSLLMKVVMPFLKQNNCDMKVAQIALKNAMAKGDAIVQAQLNL
;
A
#
# COMPACT_ATOMS: atom_id res chain seq x y z
N MET A 1 16.98 -6.59 -11.24
CA MET A 1 16.32 -5.39 -11.78
C MET A 1 15.36 -4.91 -10.70
N ASN A 2 15.53 -3.71 -10.20
CA ASN A 2 14.63 -3.15 -9.21
C ASN A 2 13.32 -2.66 -9.86
N LYS A 3 12.29 -2.36 -9.06
CA LYS A 3 10.96 -1.94 -9.55
C LYS A 3 11.03 -0.69 -10.43
N TYR A 4 11.87 0.29 -10.07
CA TYR A 4 12.07 1.51 -10.86
C TYR A 4 12.63 1.23 -12.25
N GLU A 5 13.62 0.34 -12.34
CA GLU A 5 14.21 -0.08 -13.63
C GLU A 5 13.19 -0.84 -14.49
N SER A 6 12.35 -1.69 -13.85
CA SER A 6 11.27 -2.39 -14.54
C SER A 6 10.27 -1.40 -15.16
N ILE A 7 9.83 -0.39 -14.42
CA ILE A 7 8.92 0.65 -14.92
C ILE A 7 9.54 1.40 -16.12
N ARG A 8 10.85 1.69 -16.08
CA ARG A 8 11.57 2.32 -17.20
C ARG A 8 11.66 1.44 -18.43
N ALA A 9 11.91 0.15 -18.24
CA ALA A 9 11.95 -0.83 -19.34
C ALA A 9 10.57 -0.96 -20.00
N ASP A 10 9.50 -1.02 -19.20
CA ASP A 10 8.12 -1.10 -19.70
C ASP A 10 7.70 0.18 -20.43
N MET A 11 8.13 1.35 -19.96
CA MET A 11 7.93 2.62 -20.69
C MET A 11 8.59 2.57 -22.09
N THR A 12 9.80 2.02 -22.18
CA THR A 12 10.50 1.86 -23.45
C THR A 12 9.77 0.87 -24.38
N THR A 13 9.23 -0.20 -23.82
CA THR A 13 8.41 -1.19 -24.53
C THR A 13 7.11 -0.58 -25.05
N ALA A 14 6.42 0.20 -24.20
CA ALA A 14 5.21 0.93 -24.58
C ALA A 14 5.48 1.92 -25.75
N LEU A 15 6.65 2.58 -25.74
CA LEU A 15 7.07 3.44 -26.84
C LEU A 15 7.23 2.65 -28.15
N LYS A 16 7.90 1.49 -28.11
CA LYS A 16 8.09 0.62 -29.28
C LYS A 16 6.77 0.09 -29.84
N ASN A 17 5.82 -0.20 -28.97
CA ASN A 17 4.50 -0.73 -29.33
C ASN A 17 3.51 0.37 -29.76
N GLY A 18 3.89 1.64 -29.69
CA GLY A 18 2.99 2.77 -30.00
C GLY A 18 1.90 3.02 -28.97
N ASP A 19 1.97 2.41 -27.79
CA ASP A 19 1.01 2.63 -26.69
C ASP A 19 1.31 3.97 -26.00
N LYS A 20 0.71 5.01 -26.54
CA LYS A 20 0.92 6.40 -26.11
C LYS A 20 0.46 6.62 -24.68
N LEU A 21 -0.71 6.09 -24.31
CA LEU A 21 -1.28 6.34 -22.96
C LEU A 21 -0.45 5.63 -21.89
N ARG A 22 -0.09 4.37 -22.09
CA ARG A 22 0.79 3.62 -21.19
C ARG A 22 2.14 4.31 -21.04
N ARG A 23 2.76 4.70 -22.16
CA ARG A 23 4.04 5.41 -22.14
C ARG A 23 3.99 6.70 -21.33
N LEU A 24 2.96 7.53 -21.54
CA LEU A 24 2.79 8.79 -20.80
C LEU A 24 2.54 8.53 -19.31
N THR A 25 1.73 7.56 -18.97
CA THR A 25 1.47 7.18 -17.57
C THR A 25 2.74 6.73 -16.86
N LEU A 26 3.54 5.87 -17.51
CA LEU A 26 4.81 5.40 -16.94
C LEU A 26 5.85 6.53 -16.83
N ALA A 27 5.88 7.45 -17.78
CA ALA A 27 6.72 8.66 -17.70
C ALA A 27 6.33 9.55 -16.51
N ASP A 28 5.03 9.75 -16.26
CA ASP A 28 4.53 10.50 -15.10
C ASP A 28 4.91 9.83 -13.77
N ILE A 29 4.81 8.51 -13.71
CA ILE A 29 5.24 7.73 -12.53
C ILE A 29 6.72 7.94 -12.26
N ILE A 30 7.59 7.77 -13.28
CA ILE A 30 9.03 7.96 -13.18
C ILE A 30 9.35 9.39 -12.71
N ALA A 31 8.76 10.40 -13.34
CA ALA A 31 8.95 11.80 -12.96
C ALA A 31 8.52 12.08 -11.52
N THR A 32 7.44 11.44 -11.05
CA THR A 32 6.96 11.58 -9.67
C THR A 32 7.93 10.93 -8.67
N ILE A 33 8.48 9.76 -9.00
CA ILE A 33 9.50 9.08 -8.19
C ILE A 33 10.75 9.95 -8.08
N ASP A 34 11.28 10.43 -9.23
CA ASP A 34 12.49 11.26 -9.28
C ASP A 34 12.30 12.58 -8.52
N LYS A 35 11.17 13.25 -8.70
CA LYS A 35 10.81 14.48 -7.98
C LYS A 35 10.74 14.23 -6.47
N THR A 36 10.14 13.12 -6.05
CA THR A 36 10.02 12.78 -4.63
C THR A 36 11.38 12.45 -4.03
N ALA A 37 12.24 11.74 -4.76
CA ALA A 37 13.59 11.40 -4.32
C ALA A 37 14.50 12.63 -4.14
N THR A 38 14.21 13.72 -4.86
CA THR A 38 15.00 14.97 -4.83
C THR A 38 14.33 16.10 -4.06
N ALA A 39 13.14 15.90 -3.49
CA ALA A 39 12.37 16.96 -2.81
C ALA A 39 12.99 17.42 -1.49
N GLY A 40 13.85 16.61 -0.85
CA GLY A 40 14.54 16.94 0.39
C GLY A 40 15.89 17.64 0.19
N LYS A 41 16.57 17.96 1.30
CA LYS A 41 17.94 18.50 1.27
C LYS A 41 18.97 17.50 0.73
N THR A 42 18.69 16.22 0.86
CA THR A 42 19.53 15.11 0.40
C THR A 42 18.71 14.21 -0.49
N ARG A 43 19.27 13.75 -1.60
CA ARG A 43 18.62 12.78 -2.47
C ARG A 43 18.43 11.45 -1.72
N VAL A 44 17.21 10.91 -1.78
CA VAL A 44 16.88 9.61 -1.20
C VAL A 44 17.18 8.51 -2.22
N ASP A 45 17.72 7.37 -1.76
CA ASP A 45 17.91 6.20 -2.61
C ASP A 45 16.58 5.63 -3.09
N ILE A 46 16.48 5.34 -4.39
CA ILE A 46 15.29 4.79 -5.01
C ILE A 46 15.28 3.27 -4.80
N THR A 47 14.81 2.86 -3.62
CA THR A 47 14.57 1.45 -3.27
C THR A 47 13.17 1.02 -3.69
N ASP A 48 12.90 -0.29 -3.78
CA ASP A 48 11.57 -0.81 -4.10
C ASP A 48 10.51 -0.33 -3.08
N THR A 49 10.86 -0.28 -1.80
CA THR A 49 9.99 0.25 -0.73
C THR A 49 9.66 1.72 -0.97
N PHE A 50 10.64 2.54 -1.34
CA PHE A 50 10.42 3.95 -1.66
C PHE A 50 9.50 4.10 -2.88
N VAL A 51 9.72 3.30 -3.92
CA VAL A 51 8.86 3.29 -5.12
C VAL A 51 7.43 2.91 -4.75
N ASP A 52 7.23 1.91 -3.91
CA ASP A 52 5.92 1.48 -3.43
C ASP A 52 5.19 2.60 -2.67
N GLU A 53 5.87 3.32 -1.79
CA GLU A 53 5.29 4.46 -1.06
C GLU A 53 4.85 5.60 -2.02
N VAL A 54 5.64 5.86 -3.05
CA VAL A 54 5.30 6.87 -4.07
C VAL A 54 4.11 6.40 -4.92
N LEU A 55 4.09 5.14 -5.36
CA LEU A 55 3.00 4.57 -6.15
C LEU A 55 1.67 4.58 -5.41
N VAL A 56 1.66 4.26 -4.12
CA VAL A 56 0.44 4.31 -3.28
C VAL A 56 -0.12 5.72 -3.21
N LYS A 57 0.72 6.74 -3.08
CA LYS A 57 0.30 8.15 -3.09
C LYS A 57 -0.19 8.58 -4.47
N TYR A 58 0.53 8.19 -5.52
CA TYR A 58 0.18 8.51 -6.90
C TYR A 58 -1.15 7.88 -7.31
N LYS A 59 -1.40 6.63 -6.93
CA LYS A 59 -2.70 5.96 -7.11
C LYS A 59 -3.86 6.79 -6.53
N LYS A 60 -3.70 7.33 -5.31
CA LYS A 60 -4.73 8.18 -4.68
C LYS A 60 -4.98 9.43 -5.49
N THR A 61 -3.92 10.09 -5.97
CA THR A 61 -4.06 11.28 -6.81
C THR A 61 -4.82 10.96 -8.11
N VAL A 62 -4.52 9.85 -8.77
CA VAL A 62 -5.25 9.44 -9.98
C VAL A 62 -6.71 9.10 -9.66
N GLN A 63 -7.00 8.46 -8.52
CA GLN A 63 -8.37 8.21 -8.08
C GLN A 63 -9.13 9.53 -7.83
N GLU A 64 -8.51 10.50 -7.17
CA GLU A 64 -9.09 11.84 -6.96
C GLU A 64 -9.38 12.56 -8.28
N MET A 65 -8.53 12.39 -9.31
CA MET A 65 -8.79 12.92 -10.65
C MET A 65 -10.04 12.31 -11.30
N ILE A 66 -10.29 11.02 -11.07
CA ILE A 66 -11.50 10.33 -11.55
C ILE A 66 -12.74 10.84 -10.80
N ASP A 67 -12.65 10.94 -9.46
CA ASP A 67 -13.75 11.31 -8.58
C ASP A 67 -14.18 12.77 -8.77
N THR A 68 -13.21 13.66 -9.07
CA THR A 68 -13.47 15.09 -9.31
C THR A 68 -13.80 15.41 -10.77
N CYS A 69 -13.63 14.45 -11.69
CA CYS A 69 -13.94 14.64 -13.10
C CYS A 69 -15.47 14.77 -13.30
N PRO A 70 -15.96 15.86 -13.93
CA PRO A 70 -17.39 16.06 -14.10
C PRO A 70 -18.06 14.94 -14.90
N ASP A 71 -19.26 14.53 -14.48
CA ASP A 71 -20.10 13.56 -15.19
C ASP A 71 -20.89 14.23 -16.35
N LYS A 72 -20.16 14.79 -17.31
CA LYS A 72 -20.72 15.39 -18.53
C LYS A 72 -20.15 14.68 -19.75
N ALA A 73 -20.93 14.63 -20.82
CA ALA A 73 -20.54 13.95 -22.07
C ALA A 73 -19.18 14.42 -22.61
N ASP A 74 -18.86 15.71 -22.48
CA ASP A 74 -17.61 16.31 -22.92
C ASP A 74 -16.37 15.77 -22.16
N TYR A 75 -16.55 15.25 -20.95
CA TYR A 75 -15.49 14.69 -20.09
C TYR A 75 -15.44 13.17 -20.07
N ALA A 76 -16.38 12.49 -20.75
CA ALA A 76 -16.46 11.03 -20.74
C ALA A 76 -15.15 10.37 -21.21
N LYS A 77 -14.56 10.89 -22.31
CA LYS A 77 -13.28 10.40 -22.83
C LYS A 77 -12.14 10.62 -21.86
N LEU A 78 -12.06 11.78 -21.24
CA LEU A 78 -11.03 12.12 -20.24
C LEU A 78 -11.15 11.23 -19.02
N LYS A 79 -12.36 10.98 -18.54
CA LYS A 79 -12.61 10.09 -17.40
C LYS A 79 -12.19 8.64 -17.71
N GLU A 80 -12.38 8.18 -18.94
CA GLU A 80 -11.92 6.86 -19.38
C GLU A 80 -10.39 6.79 -19.47
N GLU A 81 -9.74 7.85 -19.96
CA GLU A 81 -8.28 7.94 -19.94
C GLU A 81 -7.72 7.88 -18.51
N TYR A 82 -8.37 8.53 -17.52
CA TYR A 82 -7.97 8.45 -16.12
C TYR A 82 -8.19 7.05 -15.53
N ARG A 83 -9.26 6.34 -15.91
CA ARG A 83 -9.47 4.94 -15.50
C ARG A 83 -8.37 4.03 -16.03
N THR A 84 -8.07 4.12 -17.33
CA THR A 84 -6.96 3.37 -17.93
C THR A 84 -5.62 3.72 -17.27
N LYS A 85 -5.40 4.99 -16.94
CA LYS A 85 -4.22 5.44 -16.18
C LYS A 85 -4.17 4.78 -14.80
N LEU A 86 -5.29 4.69 -14.10
CA LEU A 86 -5.39 4.02 -12.81
C LEU A 86 -5.06 2.53 -12.92
N ASP A 87 -5.59 1.83 -13.93
CA ASP A 87 -5.31 0.41 -14.17
C ASP A 87 -3.81 0.17 -14.37
N ILE A 88 -3.15 0.99 -15.18
CA ILE A 88 -1.69 0.92 -15.39
C ILE A 88 -0.93 1.16 -14.07
N VAL A 89 -1.34 2.14 -13.27
CA VAL A 89 -0.72 2.42 -11.95
C VAL A 89 -0.89 1.23 -11.01
N MET A 90 -2.05 0.58 -11.04
CA MET A 90 -2.36 -0.58 -10.18
C MET A 90 -1.49 -1.79 -10.49
N GLU A 91 -1.01 -1.98 -11.72
CA GLU A 91 -0.09 -3.06 -12.08
C GLU A 91 1.22 -3.01 -11.26
N TYR A 92 1.68 -1.80 -10.92
CA TYR A 92 2.94 -1.57 -10.20
C TYR A 92 2.74 -1.28 -8.71
N THR A 93 1.52 -0.89 -8.32
CA THR A 93 1.22 -0.57 -6.92
C THR A 93 1.15 -1.86 -6.10
N PRO A 94 1.81 -1.93 -4.93
CA PRO A 94 1.69 -3.09 -4.07
C PRO A 94 0.23 -3.31 -3.66
N LYS A 95 -0.20 -4.58 -3.64
CA LYS A 95 -1.52 -4.93 -3.14
C LYS A 95 -1.57 -4.63 -1.64
N ILE A 96 -2.46 -3.73 -1.24
CA ILE A 96 -2.68 -3.39 0.16
C ILE A 96 -3.69 -4.36 0.74
N ILE A 97 -3.37 -4.95 1.88
CA ILE A 97 -4.27 -5.80 2.66
C ILE A 97 -5.07 -4.88 3.59
N ASP A 98 -6.36 -4.78 3.36
CA ASP A 98 -7.31 -3.93 4.10
C ASP A 98 -8.48 -4.71 4.73
N ASP A 99 -8.45 -6.05 4.66
CA ASP A 99 -9.39 -6.91 5.35
C ASP A 99 -8.97 -7.12 6.82
N VAL A 100 -9.87 -6.76 7.75
CA VAL A 100 -9.62 -6.87 9.19
C VAL A 100 -9.33 -8.31 9.61
N GLY A 101 -10.08 -9.29 9.08
CA GLY A 101 -9.92 -10.70 9.42
C GLY A 101 -8.63 -11.30 8.90
N GLU A 102 -8.18 -10.88 7.71
CA GLU A 102 -6.88 -11.28 7.15
C GLU A 102 -5.74 -10.71 8.01
N ILE A 103 -5.84 -9.44 8.38
CA ILE A 103 -4.82 -8.79 9.23
C ILE A 103 -4.81 -9.42 10.63
N GLU A 104 -5.95 -9.79 11.22
CA GLU A 104 -6.00 -10.52 12.51
C GLU A 104 -5.26 -11.86 12.44
N LYS A 105 -5.40 -12.61 11.34
CA LYS A 105 -4.63 -13.85 11.12
C LYS A 105 -3.13 -13.56 11.04
N MET A 106 -2.72 -12.49 10.37
CA MET A 106 -1.32 -12.08 10.27
C MET A 106 -0.75 -11.67 11.63
N ILE A 107 -1.53 -10.97 12.47
CA ILE A 107 -1.15 -10.64 13.85
C ILE A 107 -0.90 -11.91 14.66
N THR A 108 -1.79 -12.89 14.55
CA THR A 108 -1.66 -14.19 15.23
C THR A 108 -0.39 -14.93 14.76
N LEU A 109 -0.16 -14.97 13.45
CA LEU A 109 1.04 -15.59 12.87
C LEU A 109 2.32 -14.90 13.36
N CYS A 110 2.34 -13.57 13.35
CA CYS A 110 3.46 -12.79 13.88
C CYS A 110 3.72 -13.11 15.36
N GLY A 111 2.67 -13.23 16.16
CA GLY A 111 2.76 -13.61 17.56
C GLY A 111 3.41 -14.99 17.74
N ILE A 112 2.93 -16.00 17.00
CA ILE A 112 3.47 -17.37 17.04
C ILE A 112 4.94 -17.37 16.63
N THR A 113 5.30 -16.72 15.53
CA THR A 113 6.67 -16.68 15.00
C THR A 113 7.66 -16.03 15.96
N ASN A 114 7.22 -15.03 16.74
CA ASN A 114 8.07 -14.29 17.68
C ASN A 114 7.92 -14.76 19.14
N GLY A 115 7.16 -15.82 19.41
CA GLY A 115 6.90 -16.32 20.76
C GLY A 115 6.13 -15.32 21.63
N ILE A 116 5.32 -14.45 21.01
CA ILE A 116 4.58 -13.39 21.68
C ILE A 116 3.11 -13.78 21.73
N SER A 117 2.55 -13.84 22.96
CA SER A 117 1.10 -14.00 23.12
C SER A 117 0.40 -12.66 22.98
N VAL A 118 -0.46 -12.52 21.98
CA VAL A 118 -1.30 -11.33 21.78
C VAL A 118 -2.24 -11.09 22.96
N VAL A 119 -2.53 -12.14 23.72
CA VAL A 119 -3.46 -12.16 24.86
C VAL A 119 -2.84 -11.60 26.14
N THR A 120 -1.56 -11.88 26.40
CA THR A 120 -0.92 -11.64 27.69
C THR A 120 0.17 -10.57 27.66
N GLN A 121 0.55 -10.08 26.48
CA GLN A 121 1.66 -9.15 26.35
C GLN A 121 1.23 -7.69 26.42
N HIS A 122 2.12 -6.86 26.95
CA HIS A 122 1.89 -5.42 27.06
C HIS A 122 1.74 -4.77 25.68
N LYS A 123 0.75 -3.88 25.55
CA LYS A 123 0.43 -3.17 24.29
C LYS A 123 1.66 -2.56 23.61
N SER A 124 2.61 -2.03 24.38
CA SER A 124 3.84 -1.42 23.85
C SER A 124 4.75 -2.41 23.14
N LEU A 125 4.82 -3.67 23.61
CA LEU A 125 5.61 -4.74 22.97
C LEU A 125 4.94 -5.19 21.66
N LEU A 126 3.62 -5.36 21.67
CA LEU A 126 2.85 -5.70 20.48
C LEU A 126 3.01 -4.62 19.41
N MET A 127 2.95 -3.34 19.78
CA MET A 127 3.16 -2.24 18.85
C MET A 127 4.57 -2.23 18.24
N LYS A 128 5.60 -2.58 19.03
CA LYS A 128 6.99 -2.63 18.53
C LYS A 128 7.28 -3.77 17.56
N VAL A 129 6.62 -4.90 17.71
CA VAL A 129 6.88 -6.10 16.92
C VAL A 129 5.84 -6.27 15.80
N VAL A 130 4.57 -6.15 16.13
CA VAL A 130 3.47 -6.44 15.20
C VAL A 130 3.30 -5.33 14.16
N MET A 131 3.38 -4.06 14.55
CA MET A 131 3.13 -2.97 13.59
C MET A 131 4.19 -2.87 12.47
N PRO A 132 5.50 -3.03 12.74
CA PRO A 132 6.50 -3.11 11.67
C PRO A 132 6.27 -4.32 10.73
N PHE A 133 5.91 -5.48 11.30
CA PHE A 133 5.59 -6.68 10.52
C PHE A 133 4.40 -6.43 9.57
N LEU A 134 3.30 -5.84 10.05
CA LEU A 134 2.15 -5.52 9.22
C LEU A 134 2.48 -4.49 8.13
N LYS A 135 3.30 -3.49 8.47
CA LYS A 135 3.77 -2.49 7.50
C LYS A 135 4.61 -3.13 6.39
N GLN A 136 5.53 -4.04 6.73
CA GLN A 136 6.34 -4.80 5.76
C GLN A 136 5.51 -5.68 4.84
N ASN A 137 4.35 -6.16 5.31
CA ASN A 137 3.42 -6.98 4.54
C ASN A 137 2.32 -6.15 3.85
N ASN A 138 2.52 -4.86 3.67
CA ASN A 138 1.61 -3.95 2.95
C ASN A 138 0.18 -3.93 3.51
N CYS A 139 0.00 -4.06 4.83
CA CYS A 139 -1.30 -3.90 5.47
C CYS A 139 -1.67 -2.40 5.58
N ASP A 140 -2.96 -2.08 5.40
CA ASP A 140 -3.45 -0.74 5.72
C ASP A 140 -3.31 -0.49 7.23
N MET A 141 -2.54 0.56 7.60
CA MET A 141 -2.17 0.80 8.99
C MET A 141 -3.34 1.27 9.86
N LYS A 142 -4.41 1.84 9.28
CA LYS A 142 -5.63 2.20 10.04
C LYS A 142 -6.42 0.94 10.35
N VAL A 143 -6.57 0.06 9.38
CA VAL A 143 -7.24 -1.25 9.55
C VAL A 143 -6.42 -2.14 10.48
N ALA A 144 -5.09 -2.10 10.37
CA ALA A 144 -4.17 -2.82 11.25
C ALA A 144 -4.34 -2.44 12.72
N GLN A 145 -4.55 -1.16 13.04
CA GLN A 145 -4.83 -0.72 14.42
C GLN A 145 -6.17 -1.25 14.94
N ILE A 146 -7.19 -1.31 14.07
CA ILE A 146 -8.50 -1.89 14.42
C ILE A 146 -8.35 -3.40 14.67
N ALA A 147 -7.68 -4.11 13.77
CA ALA A 147 -7.43 -5.54 13.88
C ALA A 147 -6.63 -5.88 15.15
N LEU A 148 -5.60 -5.11 15.48
CA LEU A 148 -4.83 -5.30 16.71
C LEU A 148 -5.69 -5.08 17.96
N LYS A 149 -6.52 -4.05 17.99
CA LYS A 149 -7.45 -3.80 19.09
C LYS A 149 -8.45 -4.93 19.27
N ASN A 150 -9.00 -5.45 18.17
CA ASN A 150 -9.92 -6.58 18.19
C ASN A 150 -9.24 -7.86 18.69
N ALA A 151 -8.03 -8.14 18.23
CA ALA A 151 -7.26 -9.30 18.65
C ALA A 151 -6.96 -9.27 20.16
N MET A 152 -6.59 -8.10 20.70
CA MET A 152 -6.38 -7.91 22.13
C MET A 152 -7.68 -8.11 22.94
N ALA A 153 -8.80 -7.55 22.49
CA ALA A 153 -10.10 -7.70 23.18
C ALA A 153 -10.58 -9.15 23.20
N LYS A 154 -10.38 -9.90 22.12
CA LYS A 154 -10.65 -11.36 22.09
C LYS A 154 -9.77 -12.11 23.09
N GLY A 155 -8.52 -11.73 23.21
CA GLY A 155 -7.58 -12.28 24.16
C GLY A 155 -8.02 -12.04 25.60
N ASP A 156 -8.37 -10.82 25.96
CA ASP A 156 -8.84 -10.45 27.31
C ASP A 156 -10.10 -11.25 27.70
N ALA A 157 -11.03 -11.46 26.77
CA ALA A 157 -12.24 -12.26 26.99
C ALA A 157 -11.91 -13.74 27.28
N ILE A 158 -10.92 -14.32 26.59
CA ILE A 158 -10.48 -15.70 26.83
C ILE A 158 -9.84 -15.86 28.21
N VAL A 159 -8.98 -14.90 28.60
CA VAL A 159 -8.35 -14.89 29.94
C VAL A 159 -9.39 -14.79 31.05
N GLN A 160 -10.37 -13.89 30.90
CA GLN A 160 -11.44 -13.75 31.89
C GLN A 160 -12.31 -14.99 32.00
N ALA A 161 -12.63 -15.64 30.87
CA ALA A 161 -13.39 -16.89 30.89
C ALA A 161 -12.63 -18.03 31.61
N GLN A 162 -11.30 -18.06 31.49
CA GLN A 162 -10.46 -19.04 32.18
C GLN A 162 -10.30 -18.76 33.70
N LEU A 163 -10.39 -17.49 34.12
CA LEU A 163 -10.31 -17.10 35.53
C LEU A 163 -11.63 -17.31 36.28
N ASN A 164 -12.74 -17.44 35.56
CA ASN A 164 -14.07 -17.67 36.14
C ASN A 164 -14.48 -19.15 36.19
N LEU A 165 -13.58 -20.06 35.84
CA LEU A 165 -13.69 -21.52 35.95
C LEU A 165 -12.92 -22.00 37.20
#